data_34803eb0522fe9fd07ea8f1c8bc7562b
#
_entry.id   34803eb0522fe9fd07ea8f1c8bc7562b
#
_cell.length_a   1.000
_cell.length_b   1.000
_cell.length_c   1.000
_cell.angle_alpha   90.00
_cell.angle_beta   90.00
_cell.angle_gamma   90.00
#
_symmetry.space_group_name_H-M   'P 1'
#
loop_
_entity.id
_entity.type
_entity.pdbx_description
1 polymer ?
#
loop_
_entity_poly.entity_id
_entity_poly.type
_entity_poly.pdbx_seq_one_letter_code
_entity_poly.pdbx_strand_id
1 'polypeptide(L)'
;MIVLFRQWLWRGLLLAACLPCLAMAASIQALNYSSREVDYIAVENPGNTNSGGGGDSIRPYGQGGSICCFSVPEKWHADLKVVVVYQLSPDPTFHRETVSIPPYPDGKGGDIWLIVYEDGSVGAVVSLYGPSRPEWPGKIKGYPVPTKEYRDERRKDKLKREKNTLDFLEKRLQRDFYTLSDEKIKEEKEIIEFQKKIVQSLEGNVR
;
A
#
# COMPACT_ATOMS: atom_id res chain seq x y z
N MET A 1 4.64 67.78 -7.60
CA MET A 1 5.50 66.83 -6.86
C MET A 1 4.72 65.76 -6.08
N ILE A 2 3.39 65.82 -5.95
CA ILE A 2 2.58 64.88 -5.18
C ILE A 2 2.11 63.68 -5.99
N VAL A 3 2.04 63.72 -7.32
CA VAL A 3 1.50 62.69 -8.18
C VAL A 3 2.48 61.51 -8.36
N LEU A 4 3.80 61.72 -8.28
CA LEU A 4 4.80 60.69 -8.45
C LEU A 4 4.92 59.75 -7.24
N PHE A 5 4.59 60.21 -6.02
CA PHE A 5 4.68 59.44 -4.81
C PHE A 5 3.54 58.37 -4.70
N ARG A 6 2.37 58.63 -5.34
CA ARG A 6 1.19 57.74 -5.30
C ARG A 6 1.37 56.52 -6.20
N GLN A 7 2.17 56.60 -7.27
CA GLN A 7 2.42 55.44 -8.16
C GLN A 7 3.42 54.45 -7.59
N TRP A 8 4.30 54.86 -6.68
CA TRP A 8 5.25 53.96 -6.04
C TRP A 8 4.64 53.12 -4.94
N LEU A 9 3.62 53.62 -4.24
CA LEU A 9 2.86 52.87 -3.21
C LEU A 9 2.04 51.73 -3.80
N TRP A 10 1.49 51.90 -5.01
CA TRP A 10 0.72 50.86 -5.67
C TRP A 10 1.61 49.71 -6.27
N ARG A 11 2.84 50.05 -6.68
CA ARG A 11 3.79 49.04 -7.17
C ARG A 11 4.42 48.21 -6.04
N GLY A 12 4.54 48.74 -4.86
CA GLY A 12 5.00 48.01 -3.67
C GLY A 12 3.95 47.03 -3.12
N LEU A 13 2.66 47.36 -3.29
CA LEU A 13 1.57 46.49 -2.78
C LEU A 13 1.33 45.24 -3.64
N LEU A 14 1.67 45.31 -4.93
CA LEU A 14 1.54 44.16 -5.86
C LEU A 14 2.64 43.11 -5.69
N LEU A 15 3.80 43.47 -5.12
CA LEU A 15 4.90 42.53 -4.85
C LEU A 15 4.73 41.71 -3.56
N ALA A 16 3.84 42.14 -2.66
CA ALA A 16 3.56 41.41 -1.39
C ALA A 16 2.61 40.22 -1.55
N ALA A 17 1.97 40.03 -2.71
CA ALA A 17 0.96 38.99 -2.93
C ALA A 17 1.50 37.65 -3.43
N CYS A 18 2.80 37.55 -3.73
CA CYS A 18 3.43 36.29 -4.11
C CYS A 18 4.31 35.76 -2.96
N LEU A 19 3.70 35.44 -1.82
CA LEU A 19 4.37 34.55 -0.87
C LEU A 19 4.41 33.18 -1.53
N PRO A 20 5.59 32.61 -1.83
CA PRO A 20 5.66 31.24 -2.32
C PRO A 20 5.05 30.35 -1.26
N CYS A 21 4.06 29.58 -1.64
CA CYS A 21 3.54 28.49 -0.80
C CYS A 21 4.73 27.54 -0.62
N LEU A 22 5.35 27.56 0.56
CA LEU A 22 6.45 26.66 0.88
C LEU A 22 5.92 25.24 0.82
N ALA A 23 6.44 24.46 -0.11
CA ALA A 23 6.12 23.03 -0.24
C ALA A 23 7.23 22.21 0.41
N MET A 24 6.85 21.16 1.10
CA MET A 24 7.77 20.19 1.70
C MET A 24 7.83 18.95 0.83
N ALA A 25 9.02 18.36 0.68
CA ALA A 25 9.16 17.03 0.12
C ALA A 25 8.72 16.00 1.17
N ALA A 26 7.66 15.26 0.86
CA ALA A 26 7.09 14.20 1.70
C ALA A 26 7.43 12.84 1.11
N SER A 27 7.78 11.85 1.94
CA SER A 27 7.79 10.46 1.52
C SER A 27 6.36 9.96 1.34
N ILE A 28 6.17 9.03 0.42
CA ILE A 28 4.89 8.37 0.17
C ILE A 28 4.92 7.04 0.88
N GLN A 29 3.96 6.81 1.76
CA GLN A 29 3.71 5.56 2.45
C GLN A 29 2.36 5.03 2.02
N ALA A 30 2.12 3.72 2.10
CA ALA A 30 0.82 3.16 1.77
C ALA A 30 0.41 2.04 2.72
N LEU A 31 -0.89 1.96 3.01
CA LEU A 31 -1.50 0.99 3.92
C LEU A 31 -2.69 0.33 3.25
N ASN A 32 -2.74 -0.99 3.28
CA ASN A 32 -3.86 -1.76 2.77
C ASN A 32 -4.57 -2.48 3.93
N TYR A 33 -5.75 -1.99 4.32
CA TYR A 33 -6.61 -2.62 5.33
C TYR A 33 -7.60 -3.62 4.72
N SER A 34 -7.56 -3.84 3.38
CA SER A 34 -8.48 -4.73 2.71
C SER A 34 -7.94 -6.15 2.52
N SER A 35 -8.84 -7.08 2.26
CA SER A 35 -8.52 -8.46 1.87
C SER A 35 -8.04 -8.58 0.41
N ARG A 36 -8.09 -7.50 -0.38
CA ARG A 36 -7.64 -7.45 -1.78
C ARG A 36 -6.18 -7.05 -1.88
N GLU A 37 -5.46 -7.59 -2.84
CA GLU A 37 -4.13 -7.11 -3.19
C GLU A 37 -4.25 -5.77 -3.92
N VAL A 38 -3.37 -4.84 -3.57
CA VAL A 38 -3.19 -3.58 -4.29
C VAL A 38 -2.07 -3.82 -5.29
N ASP A 39 -2.40 -3.92 -6.57
CA ASP A 39 -1.42 -4.15 -7.63
C ASP A 39 -0.62 -2.87 -7.91
N TYR A 40 -1.24 -1.73 -7.67
CA TYR A 40 -0.64 -0.42 -7.86
C TYR A 40 -1.32 0.64 -6.97
N ILE A 41 -0.54 1.52 -6.36
CA ILE A 41 -1.04 2.72 -5.69
C ILE A 41 -0.04 3.87 -5.81
N ALA A 42 -0.55 5.05 -6.19
CA ALA A 42 0.23 6.26 -6.34
C ALA A 42 -0.60 7.50 -5.97
N VAL A 43 0.06 8.64 -5.85
CA VAL A 43 -0.57 9.93 -5.57
C VAL A 43 -0.20 10.94 -6.64
N GLU A 44 -1.15 11.81 -7.00
CA GLU A 44 -0.96 12.91 -7.95
C GLU A 44 -1.59 14.19 -7.41
N ASN A 45 -1.11 15.34 -7.90
CA ASN A 45 -1.77 16.62 -7.64
C ASN A 45 -3.01 16.76 -8.51
N PRO A 46 -4.13 17.29 -7.99
CA PRO A 46 -5.30 17.59 -8.79
C PRO A 46 -4.96 18.45 -10.00
N GLY A 47 -5.40 18.03 -11.19
CA GLY A 47 -5.18 18.77 -12.44
C GLY A 47 -3.78 18.67 -13.05
N ASN A 48 -2.85 17.92 -12.43
CA ASN A 48 -1.50 17.68 -12.97
C ASN A 48 -1.07 16.23 -12.80
N THR A 49 -1.38 15.41 -13.78
CA THR A 49 -1.06 13.98 -13.81
C THR A 49 0.43 13.67 -13.90
N ASN A 50 1.26 14.67 -14.25
CA ASN A 50 2.72 14.50 -14.35
C ASN A 50 3.45 14.84 -13.03
N SER A 51 2.73 15.23 -12.00
CA SER A 51 3.30 15.59 -10.69
C SER A 51 3.14 14.48 -9.65
N GLY A 52 2.95 13.26 -10.09
CA GLY A 52 2.70 12.11 -9.23
C GLY A 52 3.95 11.48 -8.64
N GLY A 53 3.75 10.65 -7.66
CA GLY A 53 4.74 9.78 -7.07
C GLY A 53 4.11 8.51 -6.52
N GLY A 54 4.92 7.49 -6.28
CA GLY A 54 4.45 6.19 -5.83
C GLY A 54 4.57 5.12 -6.93
N GLY A 55 3.72 4.11 -6.88
CA GLY A 55 3.76 2.96 -7.78
C GLY A 55 4.18 1.69 -7.05
N ASP A 56 3.71 1.52 -5.82
CA ASP A 56 3.95 0.35 -5.00
C ASP A 56 2.82 -0.68 -5.14
N SER A 57 3.13 -1.95 -4.89
CA SER A 57 2.16 -3.01 -4.73
C SER A 57 2.11 -3.45 -3.27
N ILE A 58 0.90 -3.74 -2.75
CA ILE A 58 0.73 -4.03 -1.34
C ILE A 58 -0.16 -5.26 -1.16
N ARG A 59 0.37 -6.23 -0.44
CA ARG A 59 -0.38 -7.43 -0.08
C ARG A 59 -1.62 -7.08 0.76
N PRO A 60 -2.65 -7.93 0.75
CA PRO A 60 -3.77 -7.81 1.67
C PRO A 60 -3.31 -7.62 3.12
N TYR A 61 -3.92 -6.67 3.82
CA TYR A 61 -3.57 -6.30 5.21
C TYR A 61 -2.09 -5.99 5.39
N GLY A 62 -1.50 -5.31 4.40
CA GLY A 62 -0.06 -5.00 4.38
C GLY A 62 0.25 -3.52 4.39
N GLN A 63 1.54 -3.24 4.47
CA GLN A 63 2.13 -1.92 4.30
C GLN A 63 3.05 -1.95 3.09
N GLY A 64 3.02 -0.90 2.29
CA GLY A 64 3.96 -0.66 1.20
C GLY A 64 5.30 -0.13 1.69
N GLY A 65 6.25 0.00 0.78
CA GLY A 65 7.53 0.65 1.01
C GLY A 65 7.39 2.16 1.17
N SER A 66 8.50 2.81 1.52
CA SER A 66 8.60 4.27 1.50
C SER A 66 9.18 4.72 0.16
N ILE A 67 8.45 5.55 -0.58
CA ILE A 67 8.85 6.06 -1.88
C ILE A 67 9.02 7.57 -1.78
N CYS A 68 10.12 8.12 -2.28
CA CYS A 68 10.30 9.56 -2.44
C CYS A 68 9.69 9.98 -3.80
N CYS A 69 9.26 11.15 -4.04
CA CYS A 69 8.97 12.26 -3.14
C CYS A 69 7.70 12.92 -3.68
N PHE A 70 6.82 13.35 -2.81
CA PHE A 70 5.63 14.11 -3.18
C PHE A 70 5.67 15.48 -2.51
N SER A 71 5.22 16.52 -3.20
CA SER A 71 5.21 17.88 -2.62
C SER A 71 3.89 18.12 -1.90
N VAL A 72 3.96 18.36 -0.59
CA VAL A 72 2.83 18.78 0.23
C VAL A 72 3.03 20.22 0.72
N PRO A 73 1.98 21.04 0.87
CA PRO A 73 2.09 22.34 1.50
C PRO A 73 2.63 22.23 2.93
N GLU A 74 3.49 23.17 3.37
CA GLU A 74 3.97 23.22 4.75
C GLU A 74 2.81 23.42 5.73
N LYS A 75 1.79 24.21 5.35
CA LYS A 75 0.60 24.50 6.14
C LYS A 75 -0.63 23.88 5.49
N TRP A 76 -1.41 23.18 6.28
CA TRP A 76 -2.70 22.67 5.86
C TRP A 76 -3.69 23.79 5.53
N HIS A 77 -4.56 23.54 4.54
CA HIS A 77 -5.71 24.37 4.23
C HIS A 77 -6.91 23.48 3.83
N ALA A 78 -8.13 24.02 3.98
CA ALA A 78 -9.36 23.23 3.82
C ALA A 78 -9.57 22.65 2.40
N ASP A 79 -8.99 23.27 1.38
CA ASP A 79 -9.11 22.83 -0.01
C ASP A 79 -8.02 21.84 -0.43
N LEU A 80 -7.15 21.40 0.52
CA LEU A 80 -6.09 20.48 0.22
C LEU A 80 -6.63 19.09 -0.15
N LYS A 81 -6.37 18.71 -1.40
CA LYS A 81 -6.79 17.44 -1.99
C LYS A 81 -5.65 16.82 -2.76
N VAL A 82 -5.71 15.51 -2.92
CA VAL A 82 -4.84 14.74 -3.81
C VAL A 82 -5.67 13.77 -4.63
N VAL A 83 -5.10 13.29 -5.74
CA VAL A 83 -5.69 12.19 -6.50
C VAL A 83 -4.94 10.92 -6.14
N VAL A 84 -5.64 9.92 -5.61
CA VAL A 84 -5.10 8.58 -5.41
C VAL A 84 -5.38 7.79 -6.68
N VAL A 85 -4.32 7.26 -7.29
CA VAL A 85 -4.39 6.37 -8.45
C VAL A 85 -4.11 4.97 -7.96
N TYR A 86 -5.01 4.03 -8.23
CA TYR A 86 -4.86 2.68 -7.68
C TYR A 86 -5.48 1.61 -8.57
N GLN A 87 -5.02 0.38 -8.39
CA GLN A 87 -5.56 -0.83 -9.00
C GLN A 87 -5.65 -1.90 -7.92
N LEU A 88 -6.82 -2.54 -7.80
CA LEU A 88 -7.09 -3.58 -6.81
C LEU A 88 -7.39 -4.90 -7.50
N SER A 89 -6.55 -5.91 -7.25
CA SER A 89 -6.75 -7.26 -7.78
C SER A 89 -8.14 -7.84 -7.41
N PRO A 90 -8.82 -8.58 -8.29
CA PRO A 90 -8.41 -8.98 -9.65
C PRO A 90 -8.83 -7.99 -10.77
N ASP A 91 -9.27 -6.77 -10.43
CA ASP A 91 -9.69 -5.78 -11.42
C ASP A 91 -8.47 -5.14 -12.09
N PRO A 92 -8.28 -5.28 -13.43
CA PRO A 92 -7.15 -4.68 -14.13
C PRO A 92 -7.29 -3.17 -14.36
N THR A 93 -8.39 -2.57 -13.91
CA THR A 93 -8.70 -1.16 -14.16
C THR A 93 -7.94 -0.25 -13.19
N PHE A 94 -7.33 0.80 -13.72
CA PHE A 94 -6.82 1.90 -12.92
C PHE A 94 -7.96 2.84 -12.51
N HIS A 95 -8.11 3.03 -11.23
CA HIS A 95 -9.05 3.96 -10.63
C HIS A 95 -8.33 5.24 -10.22
N ARG A 96 -9.06 6.36 -10.23
CA ARG A 96 -8.55 7.68 -9.85
C ARG A 96 -9.58 8.35 -8.96
N GLU A 97 -9.23 8.61 -7.72
CA GLU A 97 -10.15 9.18 -6.75
C GLU A 97 -9.54 10.42 -6.09
N THR A 98 -10.28 11.53 -6.11
CA THR A 98 -9.87 12.76 -5.45
C THR A 98 -10.29 12.69 -3.99
N VAL A 99 -9.30 12.73 -3.09
CA VAL A 99 -9.51 12.66 -1.65
C VAL A 99 -9.03 13.94 -0.96
N SER A 100 -9.77 14.37 0.07
CA SER A 100 -9.38 15.51 0.89
C SER A 100 -8.39 15.07 1.96
N ILE A 101 -7.36 15.88 2.19
CA ILE A 101 -6.38 15.67 3.27
C ILE A 101 -6.93 16.30 4.54
N PRO A 102 -7.06 15.55 5.65
CA PRO A 102 -7.47 16.11 6.94
C PRO A 102 -6.40 17.07 7.50
N PRO A 103 -6.75 17.90 8.50
CA PRO A 103 -5.80 18.77 9.17
C PRO A 103 -4.56 18.02 9.64
N TYR A 104 -3.40 18.66 9.48
CA TYR A 104 -2.13 18.08 9.92
C TYR A 104 -2.10 17.97 11.45
N PRO A 105 -1.64 16.85 12.01
CA PRO A 105 -1.39 16.75 13.45
C PRO A 105 -0.42 17.83 13.91
N ASP A 106 -0.74 18.51 15.00
CA ASP A 106 0.07 19.59 15.57
C ASP A 106 0.41 20.72 14.58
N GLY A 107 -0.39 20.86 13.51
CA GLY A 107 -0.19 21.86 12.46
C GLY A 107 1.06 21.62 11.60
N LYS A 108 1.71 20.47 11.70
CA LYS A 108 2.95 20.13 10.99
C LYS A 108 2.69 19.14 9.87
N GLY A 109 3.22 19.41 8.69
CA GLY A 109 3.29 18.47 7.58
C GLY A 109 4.14 17.24 7.93
N GLY A 110 4.19 16.26 7.04
CA GLY A 110 4.93 15.02 7.21
C GLY A 110 4.84 14.16 5.97
N ASP A 111 5.01 12.86 6.11
CA ASP A 111 4.83 11.91 5.03
C ASP A 111 3.37 11.85 4.58
N ILE A 112 3.15 11.61 3.28
CA ILE A 112 1.82 11.33 2.77
C ILE A 112 1.55 9.82 2.86
N TRP A 113 0.45 9.45 3.49
CA TRP A 113 0.01 8.08 3.67
C TRP A 113 -1.23 7.82 2.83
N LEU A 114 -1.12 6.92 1.87
CA LEU A 114 -2.23 6.44 1.04
C LEU A 114 -2.87 5.24 1.74
N ILE A 115 -4.18 5.20 1.79
CA ILE A 115 -4.90 4.20 2.59
C ILE A 115 -5.95 3.55 1.71
N VAL A 116 -5.93 2.22 1.64
CA VAL A 116 -7.00 1.40 1.07
C VAL A 116 -7.79 0.80 2.22
N TYR A 117 -9.09 1.08 2.28
CA TYR A 117 -10.00 0.59 3.32
C TYR A 117 -10.59 -0.77 2.95
N GLU A 118 -11.23 -1.44 3.94
CA GLU A 118 -11.83 -2.78 3.78
C GLU A 118 -12.87 -2.84 2.64
N ASP A 119 -13.64 -1.77 2.46
CA ASP A 119 -14.64 -1.64 1.40
C ASP A 119 -14.05 -1.32 0.01
N GLY A 120 -12.72 -1.19 -0.09
CA GLY A 120 -12.02 -0.84 -1.31
C GLY A 120 -11.97 0.66 -1.60
N SER A 121 -12.59 1.51 -0.79
CA SER A 121 -12.41 2.96 -0.88
C SER A 121 -10.99 3.37 -0.50
N VAL A 122 -10.57 4.55 -0.94
CA VAL A 122 -9.23 5.05 -0.66
C VAL A 122 -9.27 6.35 0.12
N GLY A 123 -8.16 6.64 0.79
CA GLY A 123 -7.96 7.88 1.52
C GLY A 123 -6.51 8.28 1.52
N ALA A 124 -6.25 9.51 1.98
CA ALA A 124 -4.90 9.99 2.19
C ALA A 124 -4.83 10.86 3.44
N VAL A 125 -3.71 10.81 4.15
CA VAL A 125 -3.41 11.70 5.27
C VAL A 125 -1.97 12.17 5.15
N VAL A 126 -1.66 13.33 5.72
CA VAL A 126 -0.29 13.80 5.87
C VAL A 126 0.05 13.83 7.35
N SER A 127 1.11 13.12 7.74
CA SER A 127 1.48 12.96 9.14
C SER A 127 2.95 12.58 9.32
N LEU A 128 3.58 13.13 10.36
CA LEU A 128 4.86 12.67 10.89
C LEU A 128 4.70 11.37 11.69
N TYR A 129 3.47 11.03 12.06
CA TYR A 129 3.15 9.91 12.94
C TYR A 129 2.58 8.75 12.12
N GLY A 130 3.00 7.53 12.46
CA GLY A 130 2.42 6.31 11.88
C GLY A 130 1.13 5.87 12.59
N PRO A 131 0.42 4.86 12.03
CA PRO A 131 -0.92 4.45 12.50
C PRO A 131 -1.04 4.05 13.97
N SER A 132 0.05 3.61 14.60
CA SER A 132 0.05 3.19 16.02
C SER A 132 0.16 4.35 17.00
N ARG A 133 0.36 5.57 16.54
CA ARG A 133 0.51 6.74 17.42
C ARG A 133 -0.84 7.38 17.71
N PRO A 134 -1.05 7.95 18.93
CA PRO A 134 -2.28 8.66 19.26
C PRO A 134 -2.58 9.83 18.30
N GLU A 135 -1.53 10.52 17.86
CA GLU A 135 -1.59 11.68 16.97
C GLU A 135 -1.94 11.33 15.53
N TRP A 136 -1.99 10.04 15.17
CA TRP A 136 -2.34 9.59 13.82
C TRP A 136 -3.72 10.13 13.39
N PRO A 137 -3.82 10.88 12.25
CA PRO A 137 -5.07 11.51 11.83
C PRO A 137 -5.98 10.57 11.02
N GLY A 138 -5.50 9.37 10.66
CA GLY A 138 -6.28 8.41 9.89
C GLY A 138 -7.46 7.83 10.67
N LYS A 139 -8.51 7.41 9.95
CA LYS A 139 -9.74 6.84 10.52
C LYS A 139 -9.50 5.56 11.32
N ILE A 140 -8.55 4.73 10.87
CA ILE A 140 -8.21 3.45 11.51
C ILE A 140 -6.92 3.64 12.31
N LYS A 141 -6.91 3.25 13.57
CA LYS A 141 -5.74 3.22 14.43
C LYS A 141 -5.05 1.86 14.36
N GLY A 142 -3.72 1.87 14.40
CA GLY A 142 -2.90 0.66 14.26
C GLY A 142 -2.61 0.28 12.80
N TYR A 143 -1.57 -0.51 12.60
CA TYR A 143 -1.23 -1.06 11.28
C TYR A 143 -2.25 -2.12 10.84
N PRO A 144 -2.37 -2.37 9.52
CA PRO A 144 -3.23 -3.42 9.00
C PRO A 144 -2.92 -4.79 9.63
N VAL A 145 -3.96 -5.49 10.08
CA VAL A 145 -3.85 -6.84 10.65
C VAL A 145 -4.86 -7.74 9.95
N PRO A 146 -4.44 -8.87 9.38
CA PRO A 146 -5.35 -9.80 8.72
C PRO A 146 -6.48 -10.24 9.64
N THR A 147 -7.71 -10.27 9.14
CA THR A 147 -8.86 -10.80 9.87
C THR A 147 -8.71 -12.31 10.14
N LYS A 148 -9.46 -12.84 11.09
CA LYS A 148 -9.45 -14.27 11.36
C LYS A 148 -9.90 -15.05 10.12
N GLU A 149 -10.96 -14.60 9.47
CA GLU A 149 -11.56 -15.19 8.27
C GLU A 149 -10.54 -15.27 7.14
N TYR A 150 -9.83 -14.17 6.85
CA TYR A 150 -8.76 -14.11 5.84
C TYR A 150 -7.63 -15.09 6.17
N ARG A 151 -7.18 -15.15 7.43
CA ARG A 151 -6.13 -16.08 7.85
C ARG A 151 -6.57 -17.54 7.67
N ASP A 152 -7.83 -17.86 8.01
CA ASP A 152 -8.37 -19.20 7.90
C ASP A 152 -8.53 -19.63 6.43
N GLU A 153 -8.98 -18.72 5.55
CA GLU A 153 -9.02 -18.94 4.11
C GLU A 153 -7.64 -19.19 3.52
N ARG A 154 -6.67 -18.33 3.82
CA ARG A 154 -5.29 -18.49 3.36
C ARG A 154 -4.66 -19.81 3.84
N ARG A 155 -5.02 -20.26 5.03
CA ARG A 155 -4.56 -21.55 5.56
C ARG A 155 -5.17 -22.71 4.78
N LYS A 156 -6.47 -22.66 4.47
CA LYS A 156 -7.14 -23.66 3.62
C LYS A 156 -6.53 -23.71 2.22
N ASP A 157 -6.29 -22.56 1.61
CA ASP A 157 -5.65 -22.47 0.31
C ASP A 157 -4.23 -23.03 0.31
N LYS A 158 -3.46 -22.73 1.37
CA LYS A 158 -2.14 -23.32 1.54
C LYS A 158 -2.21 -24.83 1.63
N LEU A 159 -3.08 -25.37 2.48
CA LEU A 159 -3.27 -26.82 2.62
C LEU A 159 -3.63 -27.46 1.27
N LYS A 160 -4.55 -26.84 0.50
CA LYS A 160 -4.92 -27.34 -0.83
C LYS A 160 -3.73 -27.37 -1.78
N ARG A 161 -2.91 -26.33 -1.82
CA ARG A 161 -1.70 -26.29 -2.66
C ARG A 161 -0.69 -27.36 -2.25
N GLU A 162 -0.44 -27.54 -0.95
CA GLU A 162 0.52 -28.53 -0.47
C GLU A 162 0.04 -29.97 -0.76
N LYS A 163 -1.28 -30.24 -0.69
CA LYS A 163 -1.87 -31.52 -1.10
C LYS A 163 -1.69 -31.78 -2.60
N ASN A 164 -1.91 -30.76 -3.44
CA ASN A 164 -1.70 -30.87 -4.88
C ASN A 164 -0.22 -31.14 -5.22
N THR A 165 0.69 -30.49 -4.49
CA THR A 165 2.14 -30.73 -4.64
C THR A 165 2.50 -32.16 -4.26
N LEU A 166 1.95 -32.67 -3.17
CA LEU A 166 2.17 -34.07 -2.76
C LEU A 166 1.66 -35.08 -3.81
N ASP A 167 0.43 -34.90 -4.28
CA ASP A 167 -0.16 -35.74 -5.34
C ASP A 167 0.70 -35.73 -6.63
N PHE A 168 1.19 -34.53 -7.02
CA PHE A 168 2.09 -34.40 -8.18
C PHE A 168 3.40 -35.17 -7.97
N LEU A 169 4.03 -35.06 -6.80
CA LEU A 169 5.29 -35.76 -6.50
C LEU A 169 5.10 -37.27 -6.49
N GLU A 170 4.02 -37.78 -5.88
CA GLU A 170 3.71 -39.21 -5.85
C GLU A 170 3.45 -39.78 -7.25
N LYS A 171 2.67 -39.08 -8.09
CA LYS A 171 2.41 -39.47 -9.48
C LYS A 171 3.68 -39.42 -10.34
N ARG A 172 4.55 -38.42 -10.13
CA ARG A 172 5.82 -38.33 -10.82
C ARG A 172 6.71 -39.52 -10.48
N LEU A 173 6.88 -39.84 -9.22
CA LEU A 173 7.68 -41.01 -8.81
C LEU A 173 7.10 -42.31 -9.37
N GLN A 174 5.77 -42.48 -9.37
CA GLN A 174 5.13 -43.68 -9.93
C GLN A 174 5.37 -43.82 -11.43
N ARG A 175 5.29 -42.73 -12.21
CA ARG A 175 5.51 -42.73 -13.66
C ARG A 175 6.94 -43.04 -14.03
N ASP A 176 7.89 -42.42 -13.29
CA ASP A 176 9.30 -42.45 -13.65
C ASP A 176 10.08 -43.52 -12.92
N PHE A 177 9.41 -44.33 -12.07
CA PHE A 177 10.02 -45.31 -11.17
C PHE A 177 10.97 -46.30 -11.86
N TYR A 178 10.61 -46.77 -13.07
CA TYR A 178 11.42 -47.75 -13.81
C TYR A 178 12.57 -47.12 -14.62
N THR A 179 12.64 -45.81 -14.67
CA THR A 179 13.69 -45.07 -15.42
C THR A 179 14.68 -44.39 -14.50
N LEU A 180 14.41 -44.30 -13.21
CA LEU A 180 15.27 -43.67 -12.22
C LEU A 180 16.27 -44.70 -11.62
N SER A 181 17.46 -44.24 -11.23
CA SER A 181 18.39 -45.01 -10.40
C SER A 181 17.85 -45.17 -8.98
N ASP A 182 18.33 -46.22 -8.28
CA ASP A 182 17.95 -46.49 -6.88
C ASP A 182 18.21 -45.26 -5.95
N GLU A 183 19.32 -44.56 -6.18
CA GLU A 183 19.68 -43.36 -5.43
C GLU A 183 18.65 -42.25 -5.63
N LYS A 184 18.24 -41.98 -6.88
CA LYS A 184 17.20 -41.00 -7.20
C LYS A 184 15.84 -41.38 -6.66
N ILE A 185 15.48 -42.67 -6.70
CA ILE A 185 14.23 -43.16 -6.09
C ILE A 185 14.22 -42.89 -4.58
N LYS A 186 15.38 -43.07 -3.92
CA LYS A 186 15.50 -42.79 -2.48
C LYS A 186 15.31 -41.28 -2.19
N GLU A 187 15.97 -40.41 -2.95
CA GLU A 187 15.81 -38.94 -2.81
C GLU A 187 14.36 -38.49 -3.01
N GLU A 188 13.70 -38.99 -4.07
CA GLU A 188 12.30 -38.62 -4.34
C GLU A 188 11.36 -39.09 -3.20
N LYS A 189 11.59 -40.28 -2.63
CA LYS A 189 10.83 -40.75 -1.46
C LYS A 189 11.03 -39.86 -0.23
N GLU A 190 12.25 -39.40 0.02
CA GLU A 190 12.54 -38.48 1.13
C GLU A 190 11.84 -37.13 0.96
N ILE A 191 11.80 -36.59 -0.26
CA ILE A 191 11.04 -35.38 -0.60
C ILE A 191 9.54 -35.58 -0.35
N ILE A 192 8.97 -36.70 -0.78
CA ILE A 192 7.55 -37.02 -0.57
C ILE A 192 7.24 -37.15 0.93
N GLU A 193 8.08 -37.81 1.71
CA GLU A 193 7.88 -37.92 3.16
C GLU A 193 7.99 -36.55 3.87
N PHE A 194 8.89 -35.67 3.41
CA PHE A 194 8.96 -34.29 3.91
C PHE A 194 7.66 -33.53 3.59
N GLN A 195 7.15 -33.63 2.35
CA GLN A 195 5.91 -33.00 1.92
C GLN A 195 4.68 -33.51 2.71
N LYS A 196 4.63 -34.80 3.01
CA LYS A 196 3.56 -35.38 3.88
C LYS A 196 3.56 -34.75 5.27
N LYS A 197 4.73 -34.55 5.86
CA LYS A 197 4.84 -33.87 7.18
C LYS A 197 4.31 -32.44 7.14
N ILE A 198 4.56 -31.69 6.04
CA ILE A 198 4.01 -30.34 5.85
C ILE A 198 2.48 -30.40 5.81
N VAL A 199 1.90 -31.28 5.01
CA VAL A 199 0.44 -31.46 4.90
C VAL A 199 -0.17 -31.81 6.25
N GLN A 200 0.39 -32.78 6.99
CA GLN A 200 -0.08 -33.17 8.32
C GLN A 200 -0.05 -32.02 9.33
N SER A 201 1.04 -31.24 9.33
CA SER A 201 1.17 -30.05 10.19
C SER A 201 0.09 -29.02 9.90
N LEU A 202 -0.24 -28.80 8.63
CA LEU A 202 -1.30 -27.84 8.22
C LEU A 202 -2.69 -28.36 8.57
N GLU A 203 -2.97 -29.67 8.45
CA GLU A 203 -4.24 -30.28 8.83
C GLU A 203 -4.52 -30.16 10.33
N GLY A 204 -3.49 -30.35 11.17
CA GLY A 204 -3.59 -30.18 12.62
C GLY A 204 -3.94 -28.76 13.04
N ASN A 205 -3.60 -27.77 12.23
CA ASN A 205 -3.85 -26.34 12.47
C ASN A 205 -5.17 -25.82 11.87
N VAL A 206 -5.92 -26.63 11.11
CA VAL A 206 -7.21 -26.26 10.49
C VAL A 206 -8.41 -26.68 11.34
N ARG A 207 -8.19 -27.45 12.42
CA ARG A 207 -9.20 -27.79 13.41
C ARG A 207 -9.25 -26.69 14.47
#